data_8dfdfd4ecbd21935c9495b866c45dfdf
#
_entry.id   8dfdfd4ecbd21935c9495b866c45dfdf
#
_cell.length_a   1.000
_cell.length_b   1.000
_cell.length_c   1.000
_cell.angle_alpha   90.00
_cell.angle_beta   90.00
_cell.angle_gamma   90.00
#
_symmetry.space_group_name_H-M   'P 1'
#
loop_
_entity.id
_entity.type
_entity.pdbx_description
1 polymer ?
#
loop_
_entity_poly.entity_id
_entity_poly.type
_entity_poly.pdbx_seq_one_letter_code
_entity_poly.pdbx_strand_id
1 'polypeptide(L)'
;MVGKADLTQLDPKDVKYIPERYDTYKTWMESQKIPIFRGFFIEDINKMEVGYWDLKGVNACFVLLEGTGGTNDGYVCEIPPAAKSKPIRHMYEEMVYVTQGHGATTVWQKDGKKHTFEWGPGSLFAIPINAYYQHFNSSGVEPVRYYAVTNCCFIMNLFHSSDFIFDNDYVFKDRLDPNSDSYFDGDNEILGRFFMTTNFVPDLHNLKLADYNERGKGSTNMKFDLARQTMGAHISEFPVGTYKKGHKHGPGAHVIIVSGKGYSTLWPEGEEPKRYNWKPGSVVVPPDQWFHQHFNSGAEPARYLALRWNNWRFKSVMKSSGENGASYTSLKLGGNQIEFEDENPAQHREFVAEVERSGAKCQMCDYYPQCPKKGAEQGADAQCAAPVK
;
A
#
# COMPACT_ATOMS: atom_id res chain seq x y z
N MET A 1 27.78 27.23 -25.49
CA MET A 1 26.72 27.71 -26.41
C MET A 1 26.22 26.51 -27.18
N VAL A 2 25.03 26.10 -26.94
CA VAL A 2 24.36 25.05 -27.75
C VAL A 2 24.00 25.74 -29.05
N GLY A 3 24.61 25.34 -30.17
CA GLY A 3 24.27 25.86 -31.51
C GLY A 3 22.78 25.64 -31.79
N LYS A 4 22.11 26.58 -32.42
CA LYS A 4 20.75 26.38 -32.92
C LYS A 4 20.78 25.22 -33.89
N ALA A 5 20.12 24.09 -33.53
CA ALA A 5 19.96 22.97 -34.45
C ALA A 5 19.15 23.43 -35.67
N ASP A 6 19.68 23.27 -36.85
CA ASP A 6 18.96 23.47 -38.09
C ASP A 6 18.10 22.23 -38.38
N LEU A 7 16.86 22.29 -37.97
CA LEU A 7 15.89 21.19 -38.14
C LEU A 7 15.61 20.86 -39.62
N THR A 8 16.00 21.73 -40.57
CA THR A 8 15.81 21.49 -42.01
C THR A 8 16.83 20.51 -42.60
N GLN A 9 17.92 20.24 -41.86
CA GLN A 9 19.00 19.33 -42.27
C GLN A 9 18.91 17.92 -41.67
N LEU A 10 17.90 17.66 -40.82
CA LEU A 10 17.69 16.34 -40.23
C LEU A 10 16.84 15.46 -41.16
N ASP A 11 17.39 14.33 -41.60
CA ASP A 11 16.57 13.30 -42.24
C ASP A 11 15.63 12.73 -41.17
N PRO A 12 14.28 12.80 -41.35
CA PRO A 12 13.32 12.24 -40.40
C PRO A 12 13.53 10.76 -40.09
N LYS A 13 14.24 10.02 -40.99
CA LYS A 13 14.57 8.59 -40.81
C LYS A 13 15.68 8.36 -39.80
N ASP A 14 16.57 9.34 -39.61
CA ASP A 14 17.72 9.25 -38.72
C ASP A 14 17.48 9.83 -37.34
N VAL A 15 16.31 10.47 -37.13
CA VAL A 15 15.93 11.07 -35.86
C VAL A 15 14.93 10.17 -35.15
N LYS A 16 15.28 9.68 -33.95
CA LYS A 16 14.30 9.02 -33.08
C LYS A 16 13.16 9.99 -32.81
N TYR A 17 11.91 9.60 -33.12
CA TYR A 17 10.71 10.41 -32.91
C TYR A 17 10.55 10.83 -31.45
N ILE A 18 10.89 9.95 -30.52
CA ILE A 18 10.94 10.25 -29.09
C ILE A 18 12.32 9.82 -28.58
N PRO A 19 13.14 10.74 -28.04
CA PRO A 19 14.41 10.39 -27.42
C PRO A 19 14.18 9.51 -26.20
N GLU A 20 15.18 8.70 -25.85
CA GLU A 20 15.16 7.92 -24.63
C GLU A 20 15.01 8.86 -23.40
N ARG A 21 14.03 8.58 -22.55
CA ARG A 21 13.81 9.38 -21.35
C ARG A 21 14.82 9.01 -20.28
N TYR A 22 15.43 10.01 -19.69
CA TYR A 22 16.31 9.80 -18.54
C TYR A 22 15.46 9.59 -17.28
N ASP A 23 15.72 8.50 -16.57
CA ASP A 23 15.08 8.16 -15.30
C ASP A 23 16.11 8.30 -14.17
N THR A 24 16.06 9.45 -13.47
CA THR A 24 16.97 9.77 -12.37
C THR A 24 16.80 8.81 -11.20
N TYR A 25 15.55 8.45 -10.89
CA TYR A 25 15.28 7.52 -9.81
C TYR A 25 15.83 6.11 -10.09
N LYS A 26 15.61 5.59 -11.29
CA LYS A 26 16.17 4.31 -11.68
C LYS A 26 17.69 4.29 -11.59
N THR A 27 18.36 5.32 -12.13
CA THR A 27 19.81 5.46 -12.09
C THR A 27 20.32 5.52 -10.66
N TRP A 28 19.68 6.32 -9.80
CA TRP A 28 20.02 6.41 -8.38
C TRP A 28 19.83 5.09 -7.66
N MET A 29 18.68 4.43 -7.84
CA MET A 29 18.34 3.16 -7.20
C MET A 29 19.35 2.06 -7.56
N GLU A 30 19.71 1.93 -8.85
CA GLU A 30 20.69 0.96 -9.33
C GLU A 30 22.09 1.25 -8.77
N SER A 31 22.45 2.52 -8.53
CA SER A 31 23.72 2.92 -7.92
C SER A 31 23.84 2.47 -6.45
N GLN A 32 22.73 2.19 -5.76
CA GLN A 32 22.74 1.75 -4.36
C GLN A 32 23.22 0.31 -4.17
N LYS A 33 23.27 -0.50 -5.23
CA LYS A 33 23.83 -1.88 -5.27
C LYS A 33 23.18 -2.86 -4.27
N ILE A 34 21.93 -2.66 -3.93
CA ILE A 34 21.13 -3.60 -3.14
C ILE A 34 20.14 -4.35 -4.05
N PRO A 35 19.56 -5.48 -3.60
CA PRO A 35 18.55 -6.19 -4.38
C PRO A 35 17.37 -5.31 -4.77
N ILE A 36 16.80 -5.56 -5.96
CA ILE A 36 15.63 -4.85 -6.48
C ILE A 36 14.59 -5.90 -6.86
N PHE A 37 13.48 -5.93 -6.16
CA PHE A 37 12.32 -6.74 -6.52
C PHE A 37 11.44 -5.98 -7.54
N ARG A 38 10.94 -6.70 -8.56
CA ARG A 38 9.98 -6.18 -9.54
C ARG A 38 8.81 -7.14 -9.70
N GLY A 39 7.60 -6.62 -9.83
CA GLY A 39 6.41 -7.43 -10.07
C GLY A 39 5.14 -6.85 -9.45
N PHE A 40 4.07 -7.65 -9.42
CA PHE A 40 2.76 -7.26 -8.86
C PHE A 40 2.46 -7.85 -7.49
N PHE A 41 3.26 -8.82 -7.05
CA PHE A 41 2.98 -9.60 -5.85
C PHE A 41 4.24 -10.06 -5.14
N ILE A 42 4.29 -9.87 -3.83
CA ILE A 42 5.29 -10.41 -2.92
C ILE A 42 4.59 -11.44 -2.03
N GLU A 43 5.10 -12.66 -2.01
CA GLU A 43 4.52 -13.72 -1.19
C GLU A 43 4.68 -13.45 0.31
N ASP A 44 5.86 -12.98 0.73
CA ASP A 44 6.17 -12.73 2.14
C ASP A 44 7.33 -11.72 2.26
N ILE A 45 7.03 -10.53 2.75
CA ILE A 45 8.01 -9.45 2.97
C ILE A 45 9.16 -9.92 3.89
N ASN A 46 8.84 -10.76 4.88
CA ASN A 46 9.81 -11.19 5.88
C ASN A 46 10.82 -12.23 5.33
N LYS A 47 10.59 -12.75 4.12
CA LYS A 47 11.47 -13.71 3.45
C LYS A 47 12.22 -13.12 2.26
N MET A 48 12.05 -11.84 1.98
CA MET A 48 12.77 -11.19 0.89
C MET A 48 14.26 -11.16 1.17
N GLU A 49 15.06 -11.40 0.13
CA GLU A 49 16.50 -11.20 0.16
C GLU A 49 16.81 -9.72 0.32
N VAL A 50 17.78 -9.39 1.18
CA VAL A 50 18.23 -8.02 1.45
C VAL A 50 19.74 -7.93 1.35
N GLY A 51 20.26 -6.77 0.94
CA GLY A 51 21.68 -6.46 0.88
C GLY A 51 21.99 -5.20 1.68
N TYR A 52 23.26 -5.03 2.07
CA TYR A 52 23.68 -3.87 2.85
C TYR A 52 23.51 -2.56 2.06
N TRP A 53 22.68 -1.67 2.57
CA TRP A 53 22.42 -0.35 2.01
C TRP A 53 23.22 0.71 2.75
N ASP A 54 24.30 1.17 2.12
CA ASP A 54 25.23 2.10 2.76
C ASP A 54 24.58 3.42 3.18
N LEU A 55 23.64 3.93 2.39
CA LEU A 55 22.92 5.18 2.69
C LEU A 55 22.21 5.13 4.05
N LYS A 56 21.54 4.03 4.37
CA LYS A 56 20.84 3.85 5.66
C LYS A 56 21.65 3.07 6.69
N GLY A 57 22.74 2.40 6.32
CA GLY A 57 23.58 1.61 7.20
C GLY A 57 22.89 0.35 7.74
N VAL A 58 21.95 -0.20 7.00
CA VAL A 58 21.16 -1.40 7.31
C VAL A 58 21.00 -2.26 6.06
N ASN A 59 20.48 -3.48 6.21
CA ASN A 59 20.15 -4.29 5.04
C ASN A 59 18.82 -3.84 4.43
N ALA A 60 18.72 -3.88 3.10
CA ALA A 60 17.48 -3.53 2.41
C ALA A 60 17.32 -4.18 1.04
N CYS A 61 16.11 -4.12 0.50
CA CYS A 61 15.74 -4.48 -0.86
C CYS A 61 14.74 -3.46 -1.39
N PHE A 62 15.01 -2.85 -2.53
CA PHE A 62 14.01 -2.02 -3.21
C PHE A 62 12.86 -2.87 -3.72
N VAL A 63 11.66 -2.31 -3.65
CA VAL A 63 10.43 -2.94 -4.12
C VAL A 63 9.76 -2.02 -5.13
N LEU A 64 9.87 -2.37 -6.40
CA LEU A 64 9.16 -1.72 -7.49
C LEU A 64 7.95 -2.58 -7.85
N LEU A 65 6.81 -2.25 -7.26
CA LEU A 65 5.56 -2.90 -7.64
C LEU A 65 5.03 -2.26 -8.93
N GLU A 66 4.99 -3.06 -9.98
CA GLU A 66 4.47 -2.64 -11.28
C GLU A 66 2.99 -2.26 -11.12
N GLY A 67 2.60 -1.10 -11.65
CA GLY A 67 1.22 -0.62 -11.57
C GLY A 67 1.01 0.58 -10.65
N THR A 68 2.04 1.05 -9.93
CA THR A 68 1.97 2.30 -9.15
C THR A 68 2.07 3.56 -10.03
N GLY A 69 2.34 3.39 -11.33
CA GLY A 69 2.46 4.50 -12.27
C GLY A 69 3.63 5.45 -12.00
N GLY A 70 4.66 5.00 -11.26
CA GLY A 70 5.80 5.82 -10.87
C GLY A 70 5.44 6.89 -9.83
N THR A 71 4.36 6.72 -9.09
CA THR A 71 3.91 7.68 -8.07
C THR A 71 4.44 7.32 -6.69
N ASN A 72 4.60 6.04 -6.42
CA ASN A 72 5.12 5.52 -5.17
C ASN A 72 5.83 4.19 -5.39
N ASP A 73 6.86 3.95 -4.60
CA ASP A 73 7.62 2.71 -4.51
C ASP A 73 7.84 2.33 -3.06
N GLY A 74 8.46 1.19 -2.81
CA GLY A 74 8.77 0.75 -1.47
C GLY A 74 10.17 0.17 -1.34
N TYR A 75 10.48 -0.17 -0.11
CA TYR A 75 11.63 -1.00 0.22
C TYR A 75 11.40 -1.78 1.51
N VAL A 76 11.97 -2.97 1.60
CA VAL A 76 12.09 -3.70 2.84
C VAL A 76 13.41 -3.33 3.49
N CYS A 77 13.42 -3.00 4.78
CA CYS A 77 14.63 -2.90 5.57
C CYS A 77 14.70 -3.98 6.65
N GLU A 78 15.93 -4.41 6.92
CA GLU A 78 16.26 -5.26 8.05
C GLU A 78 17.36 -4.62 8.88
N ILE A 79 17.08 -4.42 10.18
CA ILE A 79 18.05 -3.92 11.15
C ILE A 79 18.53 -5.14 11.95
N PRO A 80 19.82 -5.52 11.87
CA PRO A 80 20.36 -6.64 12.63
C PRO A 80 20.19 -6.46 14.15
N PRO A 81 20.32 -7.55 14.94
CA PRO A 81 20.28 -7.46 16.40
C PRO A 81 21.28 -6.44 16.95
N ALA A 82 20.87 -5.69 17.98
CA ALA A 82 21.64 -4.63 18.64
C ALA A 82 22.17 -3.52 17.70
N ALA A 83 21.70 -3.47 16.46
CA ALA A 83 22.11 -2.45 15.47
C ALA A 83 21.13 -1.27 15.40
N LYS A 84 21.58 -0.25 14.68
CA LYS A 84 20.79 0.94 14.36
C LYS A 84 21.10 1.42 12.96
N SER A 85 20.15 2.15 12.34
CA SER A 85 20.42 2.81 11.07
C SER A 85 21.38 4.01 11.22
N LYS A 86 21.92 4.49 10.11
CA LYS A 86 22.52 5.82 10.06
C LYS A 86 21.45 6.90 10.23
N PRO A 87 21.74 8.05 10.85
CA PRO A 87 20.86 9.20 10.77
C PRO A 87 20.71 9.65 9.30
N ILE A 88 19.48 9.87 8.87
CA ILE A 88 19.19 10.33 7.50
C ILE A 88 18.02 11.32 7.53
N ARG A 89 17.94 12.17 6.54
CA ARG A 89 16.78 13.00 6.18
C ARG A 89 16.59 12.97 4.67
N HIS A 90 15.40 13.28 4.21
CA HIS A 90 15.10 13.35 2.78
C HIS A 90 13.85 14.19 2.47
N MET A 91 13.81 14.75 1.27
CA MET A 91 12.74 15.60 0.75
C MET A 91 11.58 14.81 0.13
N TYR A 92 11.51 13.51 0.32
CA TYR A 92 10.37 12.68 -0.05
C TYR A 92 9.62 12.17 1.19
N GLU A 93 8.37 11.77 1.00
CA GLU A 93 7.52 11.24 2.05
C GLU A 93 7.76 9.74 2.24
N GLU A 94 7.70 9.28 3.49
CA GLU A 94 7.92 7.87 3.86
C GLU A 94 6.91 7.44 4.92
N MET A 95 6.20 6.34 4.65
CA MET A 95 5.35 5.61 5.60
C MET A 95 5.98 4.26 5.90
N VAL A 96 6.06 3.91 7.18
CA VAL A 96 6.72 2.70 7.68
C VAL A 96 5.70 1.79 8.35
N TYR A 97 5.63 0.54 7.90
CA TYR A 97 4.87 -0.54 8.52
C TYR A 97 5.83 -1.61 9.06
N VAL A 98 5.78 -1.85 10.36
CA VAL A 98 6.65 -2.83 11.03
C VAL A 98 6.06 -4.22 10.90
N THR A 99 6.84 -5.16 10.34
CA THR A 99 6.40 -6.54 10.11
C THR A 99 6.96 -7.52 11.14
N GLN A 100 8.15 -7.24 11.69
CA GLN A 100 8.83 -8.15 12.62
C GLN A 100 9.74 -7.39 13.57
N GLY A 101 9.81 -7.87 14.82
CA GLY A 101 10.72 -7.36 15.85
C GLY A 101 10.24 -6.05 16.48
N HIS A 102 10.97 -5.57 17.48
CA HIS A 102 10.67 -4.36 18.25
C HIS A 102 11.84 -3.39 18.17
N GLY A 103 11.53 -2.12 18.17
CA GLY A 103 12.54 -1.09 18.06
C GLY A 103 12.01 0.28 18.45
N ALA A 104 12.82 1.28 18.18
CA ALA A 104 12.48 2.68 18.40
C ALA A 104 12.93 3.54 17.21
N THR A 105 12.30 4.69 17.04
CA THR A 105 12.73 5.71 16.10
C THR A 105 12.92 7.02 16.84
N THR A 106 14.07 7.65 16.63
CA THR A 106 14.31 9.02 17.05
C THR A 106 14.15 9.94 15.85
N VAL A 107 13.35 10.99 15.99
CA VAL A 107 13.10 12.01 14.95
C VAL A 107 13.47 13.39 15.49
N TRP A 108 14.11 14.22 14.67
CA TRP A 108 14.47 15.60 15.07
C TRP A 108 14.63 16.51 13.85
N GLN A 109 14.44 17.80 14.05
CA GLN A 109 14.84 18.82 13.09
C GLN A 109 16.27 19.30 13.38
N LYS A 110 16.92 19.95 12.41
CA LYS A 110 18.23 20.56 12.61
C LYS A 110 18.18 21.47 13.85
N ASP A 111 19.09 21.24 14.78
CA ASP A 111 19.20 21.98 16.06
C ASP A 111 17.97 21.88 16.98
N GLY A 112 17.04 20.97 16.68
CA GLY A 112 15.80 20.76 17.44
C GLY A 112 15.88 19.65 18.49
N LYS A 113 14.85 19.61 19.36
CA LYS A 113 14.65 18.52 20.32
C LYS A 113 14.49 17.19 19.58
N LYS A 114 15.04 16.12 20.18
CA LYS A 114 14.87 14.75 19.70
C LYS A 114 13.64 14.11 20.34
N HIS A 115 12.78 13.54 19.50
CA HIS A 115 11.60 12.78 19.91
C HIS A 115 11.85 11.31 19.61
N THR A 116 11.67 10.44 20.60
CA THR A 116 11.85 9.00 20.44
C THR A 116 10.55 8.29 20.80
N PHE A 117 10.13 7.39 19.95
CA PHE A 117 8.96 6.52 20.19
C PHE A 117 9.32 5.08 19.87
N GLU A 118 8.66 4.15 20.57
CA GLU A 118 8.84 2.71 20.42
C GLU A 118 7.77 2.12 19.53
N TRP A 119 8.12 1.06 18.83
CA TRP A 119 7.22 0.37 17.92
C TRP A 119 7.50 -1.15 17.89
N GLY A 120 6.51 -1.91 17.41
CA GLY A 120 6.57 -3.35 17.24
C GLY A 120 5.79 -3.82 16.01
N PRO A 121 5.61 -5.15 15.84
CA PRO A 121 4.85 -5.70 14.72
C PRO A 121 3.43 -5.13 14.68
N GLY A 122 2.99 -4.67 13.50
CA GLY A 122 1.70 -4.01 13.33
C GLY A 122 1.72 -2.49 13.49
N SER A 123 2.82 -1.90 13.94
CA SER A 123 2.94 -0.44 14.03
C SER A 123 3.02 0.20 12.64
N LEU A 124 2.33 1.34 12.48
CA LEU A 124 2.36 2.19 11.30
C LEU A 124 2.69 3.62 11.71
N PHE A 125 3.67 4.23 11.08
CA PHE A 125 4.01 5.62 11.28
C PHE A 125 4.54 6.27 10.00
N ALA A 126 4.61 7.60 10.01
CA ALA A 126 5.21 8.34 8.91
C ALA A 126 6.38 9.21 9.42
N ILE A 127 7.41 9.33 8.60
CA ILE A 127 8.51 10.24 8.86
C ILE A 127 8.12 11.64 8.37
N PRO A 128 8.16 12.66 9.24
CA PRO A 128 7.93 14.03 8.81
C PRO A 128 8.94 14.44 7.73
N ILE A 129 8.44 15.01 6.64
CA ILE A 129 9.30 15.36 5.49
C ILE A 129 10.49 16.20 5.92
N ASN A 130 11.68 15.83 5.46
CA ASN A 130 12.98 16.46 5.73
C ASN A 130 13.38 16.56 7.22
N ALA A 131 12.70 15.85 8.13
CA ALA A 131 13.21 15.64 9.47
C ALA A 131 14.33 14.59 9.46
N TYR A 132 15.34 14.77 10.30
CA TYR A 132 16.28 13.69 10.58
C TYR A 132 15.58 12.57 11.33
N TYR A 133 15.95 11.34 11.03
CA TYR A 133 15.50 10.19 11.80
C TYR A 133 16.57 9.09 11.87
N GLN A 134 16.44 8.25 12.87
CA GLN A 134 17.28 7.08 13.09
C GLN A 134 16.46 5.97 13.72
N HIS A 135 16.54 4.77 13.17
CA HIS A 135 15.87 3.58 13.70
C HIS A 135 16.84 2.75 14.53
N PHE A 136 16.31 2.12 15.57
CA PHE A 136 17.06 1.27 16.51
C PHE A 136 16.35 -0.07 16.64
N ASN A 137 17.10 -1.16 16.58
CA ASN A 137 16.61 -2.47 17.01
C ASN A 137 16.81 -2.61 18.52
N SER A 138 15.73 -2.83 19.28
CA SER A 138 15.78 -3.00 20.73
C SER A 138 16.16 -4.41 21.18
N SER A 139 16.19 -5.39 20.26
CA SER A 139 16.56 -6.77 20.53
C SER A 139 18.06 -7.01 20.30
N GLY A 140 18.70 -7.71 21.20
CA GLY A 140 20.08 -8.18 21.03
C GLY A 140 20.20 -9.50 20.25
N VAL A 141 19.09 -10.16 19.92
CA VAL A 141 19.08 -11.51 19.32
C VAL A 141 18.22 -11.64 18.07
N GLU A 142 17.18 -10.81 17.92
CA GLU A 142 16.24 -10.87 16.81
C GLU A 142 16.40 -9.67 15.88
N PRO A 143 16.36 -9.85 14.56
CA PRO A 143 16.33 -8.73 13.63
C PRO A 143 14.96 -8.04 13.66
N VAL A 144 14.95 -6.79 13.28
CA VAL A 144 13.74 -6.04 12.96
C VAL A 144 13.57 -5.99 11.46
N ARG A 145 12.33 -6.19 10.97
CA ARG A 145 11.95 -5.90 9.58
C ARG A 145 10.79 -4.92 9.51
N TYR A 146 10.87 -4.02 8.56
CA TYR A 146 9.79 -3.12 8.22
C TYR A 146 9.69 -2.93 6.70
N TYR A 147 8.49 -2.62 6.26
CA TYR A 147 8.18 -2.24 4.89
C TYR A 147 7.91 -0.73 4.84
N ALA A 148 8.65 -0.02 4.02
CA ALA A 148 8.44 1.41 3.81
C ALA A 148 7.87 1.65 2.41
N VAL A 149 6.93 2.57 2.31
CA VAL A 149 6.39 3.08 1.03
C VAL A 149 6.67 4.56 0.95
N THR A 150 7.19 5.00 -0.20
CA THR A 150 7.68 6.36 -0.41
C THR A 150 7.21 6.92 -1.75
N ASN A 151 7.22 8.25 -1.89
CA ASN A 151 7.09 8.91 -3.18
C ASN A 151 8.47 9.32 -3.77
N CYS A 152 9.54 8.65 -3.35
CA CYS A 152 10.92 8.93 -3.78
C CYS A 152 11.06 8.92 -5.30
N CYS A 153 10.44 7.93 -5.98
CA CYS A 153 10.47 7.82 -7.45
C CYS A 153 9.96 9.09 -8.14
N PHE A 154 8.87 9.67 -7.64
CA PHE A 154 8.31 10.90 -8.17
C PHE A 154 9.20 12.12 -7.87
N ILE A 155 9.63 12.26 -6.61
CA ILE A 155 10.44 13.40 -6.16
C ILE A 155 11.81 13.41 -6.83
N MET A 156 12.46 12.25 -6.98
CA MET A 156 13.74 12.10 -7.64
C MET A 156 13.67 12.49 -9.13
N ASN A 157 12.62 12.04 -9.81
CA ASN A 157 12.38 12.37 -11.22
C ASN A 157 11.85 13.79 -11.44
N LEU A 158 11.37 14.47 -10.39
CA LEU A 158 10.97 15.88 -10.45
C LEU A 158 12.15 16.84 -10.30
N PHE A 159 13.03 16.58 -9.35
CA PHE A 159 14.09 17.52 -8.99
C PHE A 159 15.45 17.22 -9.62
N HIS A 160 15.72 15.98 -10.03
CA HIS A 160 16.99 15.54 -10.64
C HIS A 160 18.24 15.92 -9.83
N SER A 161 18.14 16.00 -8.50
CA SER A 161 19.22 16.45 -7.62
C SER A 161 19.22 15.66 -6.31
N SER A 162 20.26 14.83 -6.14
CA SER A 162 20.48 14.09 -4.88
C SER A 162 20.76 15.03 -3.71
N ASP A 163 21.52 16.09 -3.92
CA ASP A 163 21.85 17.06 -2.87
C ASP A 163 20.59 17.76 -2.36
N PHE A 164 19.69 18.17 -3.26
CA PHE A 164 18.41 18.75 -2.87
C PHE A 164 17.58 17.79 -2.04
N ILE A 165 17.63 16.48 -2.36
CA ILE A 165 16.80 15.47 -1.72
C ILE A 165 17.36 15.03 -0.37
N PHE A 166 18.69 14.85 -0.24
CA PHE A 166 19.32 14.28 0.95
C PHE A 166 20.12 15.27 1.78
N ASP A 167 20.48 16.43 1.24
CA ASP A 167 21.27 17.45 1.92
C ASP A 167 20.62 18.84 1.87
N ASN A 168 19.32 18.92 2.08
CA ASN A 168 18.57 20.16 2.07
C ASN A 168 18.28 20.63 3.50
N ASP A 169 18.69 21.87 3.82
CA ASP A 169 18.55 22.43 5.16
C ASP A 169 17.16 23.02 5.47
N TYR A 170 16.21 22.96 4.54
CA TYR A 170 14.88 23.49 4.76
C TYR A 170 14.13 22.74 5.86
N VAL A 171 13.50 23.47 6.76
CA VAL A 171 12.71 22.93 7.88
C VAL A 171 11.23 23.20 7.64
N PHE A 172 10.44 22.14 7.54
CA PHE A 172 8.98 22.22 7.47
C PHE A 172 8.40 22.40 8.87
N LYS A 173 8.17 23.66 9.27
CA LYS A 173 7.76 24.05 10.63
C LYS A 173 6.39 23.48 11.04
N ASP A 174 5.55 23.12 10.08
CA ASP A 174 4.20 22.60 10.29
C ASP A 174 4.13 21.06 10.24
N ARG A 175 5.28 20.37 10.04
CA ARG A 175 5.32 18.90 9.90
C ARG A 175 5.86 18.17 11.12
N LEU A 176 6.59 18.84 11.97
CA LEU A 176 7.05 18.35 13.26
C LEU A 176 7.14 19.56 14.19
N ASP A 177 6.32 19.56 15.25
CA ASP A 177 6.46 20.56 16.32
C ASP A 177 7.58 20.13 17.26
N PRO A 178 8.72 20.86 17.29
CA PRO A 178 9.85 20.50 18.13
C PRO A 178 9.56 20.62 19.64
N ASN A 179 8.45 21.27 20.01
CA ASN A 179 8.04 21.45 21.41
C ASN A 179 6.95 20.49 21.86
N SER A 180 6.34 19.76 20.93
CA SER A 180 5.32 18.78 21.27
C SER A 180 5.97 17.49 21.75
N ASP A 181 5.70 17.10 22.99
CA ASP A 181 6.13 15.80 23.52
C ASP A 181 5.22 14.66 23.07
N SER A 182 4.01 14.99 22.55
CA SER A 182 2.96 14.03 22.19
C SER A 182 2.89 13.70 20.68
N TYR A 183 3.83 14.16 19.85
CA TYR A 183 3.74 14.01 18.39
C TYR A 183 3.58 12.56 17.93
N PHE A 184 4.19 11.60 18.64
CA PHE A 184 4.14 10.17 18.35
C PHE A 184 3.45 9.34 19.46
N ASP A 185 2.61 9.93 20.30
CA ASP A 185 1.92 9.22 21.38
C ASP A 185 0.76 8.33 20.89
N GLY A 186 0.46 8.38 19.60
CA GLY A 186 -0.69 7.70 19.03
C GLY A 186 -2.01 8.43 19.28
N ASP A 187 -1.95 9.67 19.70
CA ASP A 187 -3.12 10.54 19.80
C ASP A 187 -3.73 10.72 18.40
N ASN A 188 -5.03 10.45 18.34
CA ASN A 188 -5.76 10.40 17.08
C ASN A 188 -6.93 11.38 17.12
N GLU A 189 -7.00 12.23 16.11
CA GLU A 189 -8.18 13.04 15.86
C GLU A 189 -9.06 12.37 14.80
N ILE A 190 -10.31 12.08 15.15
CA ILE A 190 -11.30 11.56 14.21
C ILE A 190 -11.92 12.72 13.44
N LEU A 191 -11.59 12.82 12.16
CA LEU A 191 -12.08 13.89 11.28
C LEU A 191 -13.42 13.58 10.63
N GLY A 192 -13.89 12.34 10.69
CA GLY A 192 -15.13 11.87 10.09
C GLY A 192 -15.37 10.40 10.35
N ARG A 193 -16.43 9.83 9.79
CA ARG A 193 -16.90 8.47 10.08
C ARG A 193 -15.78 7.40 10.06
N PHE A 194 -14.86 7.48 9.12
CA PHE A 194 -13.73 6.54 8.97
C PHE A 194 -12.45 7.26 8.56
N PHE A 195 -12.22 8.44 9.13
CA PHE A 195 -11.07 9.29 8.82
C PHE A 195 -10.37 9.71 10.10
N MET A 196 -9.07 9.51 10.16
CA MET A 196 -8.24 9.77 11.33
C MET A 196 -6.98 10.53 10.92
N THR A 197 -6.65 11.59 11.65
CA THR A 197 -5.33 12.22 11.62
C THR A 197 -4.48 11.62 12.74
N THR A 198 -3.29 11.17 12.41
CA THR A 198 -2.33 10.61 13.35
C THR A 198 -0.91 10.65 12.78
N ASN A 199 0.09 10.51 13.64
CA ASN A 199 1.48 10.37 13.23
C ASN A 199 2.01 8.96 13.49
N PHE A 200 1.32 8.23 14.39
CA PHE A 200 1.70 6.89 14.81
C PHE A 200 0.47 6.07 15.18
N VAL A 201 0.35 4.87 14.62
CA VAL A 201 -0.61 3.85 15.02
C VAL A 201 0.18 2.69 15.65
N PRO A 202 0.05 2.46 16.96
CA PRO A 202 0.86 1.45 17.66
C PRO A 202 0.63 0.03 17.15
N ASP A 203 -0.61 -0.33 16.85
CA ASP A 203 -0.96 -1.69 16.41
C ASP A 203 -2.18 -1.71 15.49
N LEU A 204 -1.96 -2.02 14.23
CA LEU A 204 -3.00 -2.16 13.21
C LEU A 204 -3.80 -3.47 13.36
N HIS A 205 -3.30 -4.48 14.07
CA HIS A 205 -4.01 -5.75 14.26
C HIS A 205 -5.25 -5.54 15.14
N ASN A 206 -5.15 -4.69 16.15
CA ASN A 206 -6.18 -4.44 17.15
C ASN A 206 -6.90 -3.09 17.00
N LEU A 207 -6.53 -2.28 16.02
CA LEU A 207 -7.18 -1.00 15.78
C LEU A 207 -8.68 -1.19 15.51
N LYS A 208 -9.53 -0.45 16.24
CA LYS A 208 -10.98 -0.43 16.00
C LYS A 208 -11.28 0.34 14.71
N LEU A 209 -11.98 -0.31 13.80
CA LEU A 209 -12.37 0.25 12.51
C LEU A 209 -13.84 0.66 12.50
N ALA A 210 -14.20 1.58 11.63
CA ALA A 210 -15.58 2.01 11.41
C ALA A 210 -16.26 1.17 10.30
N ASP A 211 -17.57 1.00 10.40
CA ASP A 211 -18.37 0.28 9.40
C ASP A 211 -18.23 0.89 8.00
N TYR A 212 -18.02 0.04 7.00
CA TYR A 212 -17.79 0.41 5.62
C TYR A 212 -18.41 -0.62 4.65
N ASN A 213 -19.73 -0.56 4.51
CA ASN A 213 -20.49 -1.56 3.77
C ASN A 213 -20.54 -1.31 2.24
N GLU A 214 -20.02 -0.18 1.76
CA GLU A 214 -20.11 0.24 0.35
C GLU A 214 -19.38 -0.72 -0.62
N ARG A 215 -18.36 -1.45 -0.11
CA ARG A 215 -17.56 -2.43 -0.86
C ARG A 215 -17.96 -3.89 -0.59
N GLY A 216 -18.67 -4.13 0.48
CA GLY A 216 -19.08 -5.46 0.90
C GLY A 216 -19.61 -5.42 2.32
N LYS A 217 -20.70 -6.13 2.60
CA LYS A 217 -21.34 -6.11 3.90
C LYS A 217 -20.46 -6.67 5.01
N GLY A 218 -20.53 -6.04 6.17
CA GLY A 218 -19.71 -6.34 7.34
C GLY A 218 -18.25 -5.88 7.22
N SER A 219 -17.88 -5.25 6.10
CA SER A 219 -16.56 -4.65 5.96
C SER A 219 -16.42 -3.43 6.85
N THR A 220 -15.22 -3.23 7.39
CA THR A 220 -14.85 -2.05 8.14
C THR A 220 -13.63 -1.37 7.52
N ASN A 221 -13.43 -0.09 7.81
CA ASN A 221 -12.33 0.69 7.23
C ASN A 221 -11.90 1.82 8.17
N MET A 222 -10.64 2.24 8.06
CA MET A 222 -10.12 3.48 8.59
C MET A 222 -9.09 4.04 7.62
N LYS A 223 -9.24 5.30 7.26
CA LYS A 223 -8.30 6.07 6.45
C LYS A 223 -7.46 6.97 7.34
N PHE A 224 -6.19 7.11 7.02
CA PHE A 224 -5.24 7.88 7.81
C PHE A 224 -4.73 9.08 7.03
N ASP A 225 -4.67 10.22 7.71
CA ASP A 225 -3.78 11.33 7.39
C ASP A 225 -2.57 11.19 8.32
N LEU A 226 -1.45 10.70 7.77
CA LEU A 226 -0.22 10.45 8.53
C LEU A 226 0.77 11.59 8.34
N ALA A 227 1.16 12.24 9.42
CA ALA A 227 2.17 13.31 9.46
C ALA A 227 1.93 14.41 8.39
N ARG A 228 0.66 14.66 8.04
CA ARG A 228 0.24 15.64 7.03
C ARG A 228 0.89 15.41 5.65
N GLN A 229 1.15 14.16 5.31
CA GLN A 229 1.72 13.77 4.01
C GLN A 229 0.67 13.83 2.90
N THR A 230 1.12 13.93 1.65
CA THR A 230 0.27 13.79 0.46
C THR A 230 0.04 12.33 0.09
N MET A 231 0.86 11.42 0.62
CA MET A 231 0.62 9.99 0.55
C MET A 231 -0.50 9.59 1.52
N GLY A 232 -1.32 8.62 1.13
CA GLY A 232 -2.46 8.16 1.90
C GLY A 232 -2.32 6.72 2.36
N ALA A 233 -2.89 6.42 3.53
CA ALA A 233 -2.97 5.08 4.06
C ALA A 233 -4.41 4.74 4.44
N HIS A 234 -4.80 3.47 4.29
CA HIS A 234 -6.02 2.98 4.90
C HIS A 234 -5.89 1.51 5.28
N ILE A 235 -6.58 1.13 6.35
CA ILE A 235 -6.75 -0.26 6.75
C ILE A 235 -8.20 -0.68 6.53
N SER A 236 -8.38 -1.91 6.07
CA SER A 236 -9.71 -2.47 5.81
C SER A 236 -9.77 -3.89 6.32
N GLU A 237 -10.90 -4.24 6.93
CA GLU A 237 -11.18 -5.60 7.36
C GLU A 237 -12.48 -6.09 6.72
N PHE A 238 -12.55 -7.37 6.41
CA PHE A 238 -13.75 -8.02 5.93
C PHE A 238 -13.93 -9.42 6.55
N PRO A 239 -15.20 -9.78 6.87
CA PRO A 239 -15.51 -10.99 7.62
C PRO A 239 -15.12 -12.27 6.89
N VAL A 240 -15.07 -13.36 7.67
CA VAL A 240 -14.92 -14.72 7.14
C VAL A 240 -16.00 -15.03 6.12
N GLY A 241 -15.62 -15.69 5.04
CA GLY A 241 -16.58 -16.13 4.01
C GLY A 241 -17.20 -14.99 3.20
N THR A 242 -16.55 -13.81 3.18
CA THR A 242 -16.99 -12.68 2.36
C THR A 242 -15.89 -12.24 1.38
N TYR A 243 -16.30 -11.49 0.38
CA TYR A 243 -15.39 -10.84 -0.55
C TYR A 243 -15.95 -9.47 -0.99
N LYS A 244 -15.08 -8.64 -1.53
CA LYS A 244 -15.42 -7.29 -1.96
C LYS A 244 -15.84 -7.25 -3.41
N LYS A 245 -16.64 -6.25 -3.79
CA LYS A 245 -16.98 -5.98 -5.19
C LYS A 245 -15.75 -5.72 -6.02
N GLY A 246 -15.70 -6.28 -7.21
CA GLY A 246 -14.67 -5.97 -8.20
C GLY A 246 -14.73 -4.49 -8.60
N HIS A 247 -13.58 -3.84 -8.68
CA HIS A 247 -13.52 -2.43 -9.07
C HIS A 247 -12.15 -2.05 -9.62
N LYS A 248 -12.07 -0.92 -10.29
CA LYS A 248 -10.80 -0.36 -10.79
C LYS A 248 -10.63 1.09 -10.36
N HIS A 249 -9.41 1.47 -10.15
CA HIS A 249 -8.98 2.85 -9.89
C HIS A 249 -7.47 2.97 -10.14
N GLY A 250 -6.94 4.15 -10.07
CA GLY A 250 -5.51 4.40 -10.19
C GLY A 250 -5.02 5.46 -9.21
N PRO A 251 -3.72 5.63 -9.11
CA PRO A 251 -2.68 4.62 -9.33
C PRO A 251 -2.67 3.55 -8.24
N GLY A 252 -1.95 2.43 -8.47
CA GLY A 252 -1.93 1.26 -7.59
C GLY A 252 -1.46 1.56 -6.16
N ALA A 253 -2.00 0.79 -5.21
CA ALA A 253 -1.62 0.82 -3.81
C ALA A 253 -0.79 -0.41 -3.45
N HIS A 254 0.17 -0.27 -2.53
CA HIS A 254 0.81 -1.39 -1.86
C HIS A 254 -0.17 -1.97 -0.84
N VAL A 255 -0.88 -3.04 -1.21
CA VAL A 255 -1.85 -3.72 -0.35
C VAL A 255 -1.13 -4.80 0.44
N ILE A 256 -0.84 -4.52 1.71
CA ILE A 256 -0.10 -5.38 2.63
C ILE A 256 -1.11 -6.15 3.47
N ILE A 257 -1.00 -7.48 3.49
CA ILE A 257 -1.88 -8.32 4.30
C ILE A 257 -1.40 -8.32 5.74
N VAL A 258 -2.25 -7.81 6.64
CA VAL A 258 -1.98 -7.71 8.09
C VAL A 258 -2.45 -8.97 8.80
N SER A 259 -3.64 -9.48 8.50
CA SER A 259 -4.18 -10.73 9.06
C SER A 259 -5.08 -11.44 8.07
N GLY A 260 -5.38 -12.72 8.35
CA GLY A 260 -6.23 -13.56 7.53
C GLY A 260 -5.53 -14.19 6.33
N LYS A 261 -6.26 -15.04 5.60
CA LYS A 261 -5.79 -15.73 4.39
C LYS A 261 -6.85 -15.64 3.30
N GLY A 262 -6.40 -15.56 2.06
CA GLY A 262 -7.30 -15.49 0.93
C GLY A 262 -6.57 -15.30 -0.38
N TYR A 263 -7.22 -14.63 -1.31
CA TYR A 263 -6.63 -14.31 -2.59
C TYR A 263 -7.19 -13.01 -3.16
N SER A 264 -6.45 -12.45 -4.11
CA SER A 264 -6.93 -11.34 -4.95
C SER A 264 -6.91 -11.76 -6.39
N THR A 265 -7.86 -11.26 -7.17
CA THR A 265 -7.85 -11.35 -8.61
C THR A 265 -7.55 -9.98 -9.21
N LEU A 266 -6.66 -9.93 -10.19
CA LEU A 266 -6.26 -8.72 -10.92
C LEU A 266 -6.41 -8.97 -12.41
N TRP A 267 -7.03 -8.05 -13.15
CA TRP A 267 -7.18 -8.20 -14.60
C TRP A 267 -7.40 -6.85 -15.30
N PRO A 268 -6.80 -6.64 -16.47
CA PRO A 268 -7.19 -5.52 -17.34
C PRO A 268 -8.59 -5.76 -17.91
N GLU A 269 -9.26 -4.71 -18.31
CA GLU A 269 -10.59 -4.82 -18.92
C GLU A 269 -10.55 -5.67 -20.19
N GLY A 270 -11.44 -6.66 -20.25
CA GLY A 270 -11.54 -7.60 -21.38
C GLY A 270 -10.62 -8.83 -21.29
N GLU A 271 -9.85 -8.97 -20.22
CA GLU A 271 -9.01 -10.13 -19.98
C GLU A 271 -9.52 -11.01 -18.82
N GLU A 272 -8.99 -12.22 -18.71
CA GLU A 272 -9.32 -13.14 -17.63
C GLU A 272 -8.62 -12.74 -16.31
N PRO A 273 -9.31 -12.87 -15.17
CA PRO A 273 -8.74 -12.56 -13.87
C PRO A 273 -7.56 -13.47 -13.51
N LYS A 274 -6.42 -12.87 -13.16
CA LYS A 274 -5.26 -13.58 -12.63
C LYS A 274 -5.28 -13.59 -11.10
N ARG A 275 -5.16 -14.78 -10.50
CA ARG A 275 -5.25 -15.00 -9.06
C ARG A 275 -3.88 -14.92 -8.38
N TYR A 276 -3.87 -14.29 -7.18
CA TYR A 276 -2.73 -14.16 -6.28
C TYR A 276 -3.16 -14.55 -4.86
N ASN A 277 -2.68 -15.70 -4.37
CA ASN A 277 -2.98 -16.15 -3.00
C ASN A 277 -2.13 -15.38 -2.00
N TRP A 278 -2.72 -14.96 -0.89
CA TRP A 278 -2.04 -14.17 0.11
C TRP A 278 -2.27 -14.66 1.55
N LYS A 279 -1.36 -14.30 2.42
CA LYS A 279 -1.31 -14.53 3.86
C LYS A 279 -0.70 -13.30 4.54
N PRO A 280 -0.65 -13.22 5.89
CA PRO A 280 0.06 -12.14 6.56
C PRO A 280 1.49 -11.98 6.06
N GLY A 281 1.89 -10.74 5.77
CA GLY A 281 3.19 -10.41 5.15
C GLY A 281 3.21 -10.45 3.62
N SER A 282 2.15 -10.88 2.94
CA SER A 282 2.04 -10.73 1.49
C SER A 282 1.74 -9.28 1.10
N VAL A 283 2.23 -8.87 -0.08
CA VAL A 283 1.90 -7.57 -0.70
C VAL A 283 1.41 -7.80 -2.11
N VAL A 284 0.29 -7.19 -2.45
CA VAL A 284 -0.26 -7.19 -3.81
C VAL A 284 -0.50 -5.75 -4.26
N VAL A 285 -0.15 -5.43 -5.51
CA VAL A 285 -0.48 -4.14 -6.11
C VAL A 285 -1.49 -4.34 -7.23
N PRO A 286 -2.72 -3.84 -7.09
CA PRO A 286 -3.62 -3.72 -8.22
C PRO A 286 -3.05 -2.66 -9.18
N PRO A 287 -2.72 -3.04 -10.45
CA PRO A 287 -2.20 -2.08 -11.42
C PRO A 287 -3.18 -0.94 -11.71
N ASP A 288 -2.62 0.20 -12.14
CA ASP A 288 -3.43 1.36 -12.54
C ASP A 288 -4.49 0.98 -13.58
N GLN A 289 -5.75 1.33 -13.30
CA GLN A 289 -6.95 1.04 -14.12
C GLN A 289 -7.26 -0.46 -14.34
N TRP A 290 -6.58 -1.39 -13.68
CA TRP A 290 -7.00 -2.79 -13.70
C TRP A 290 -8.12 -3.04 -12.71
N PHE A 291 -9.05 -3.91 -13.07
CA PHE A 291 -10.00 -4.47 -12.12
C PHE A 291 -9.27 -5.31 -11.09
N HIS A 292 -9.74 -5.23 -9.86
CA HIS A 292 -9.25 -6.06 -8.77
C HIS A 292 -10.37 -6.39 -7.80
N GLN A 293 -10.22 -7.54 -7.16
CA GLN A 293 -11.16 -8.04 -6.17
C GLN A 293 -10.41 -8.81 -5.08
N HIS A 294 -10.87 -8.71 -3.83
CA HIS A 294 -10.24 -9.35 -2.68
C HIS A 294 -11.20 -10.29 -2.00
N PHE A 295 -10.76 -11.53 -1.74
CA PHE A 295 -11.55 -12.64 -1.24
C PHE A 295 -10.97 -13.17 0.07
N ASN A 296 -11.74 -13.10 1.18
CA ASN A 296 -11.36 -13.76 2.42
C ASN A 296 -11.85 -15.22 2.38
N SER A 297 -10.99 -16.11 1.95
CA SER A 297 -11.28 -17.55 1.92
C SER A 297 -10.73 -18.30 3.14
N GLY A 298 -10.16 -17.58 4.12
CA GLY A 298 -9.67 -18.15 5.37
C GLY A 298 -10.76 -18.32 6.43
N ALA A 299 -10.36 -18.83 7.60
CA ALA A 299 -11.25 -19.09 8.74
C ALA A 299 -11.29 -17.94 9.76
N GLU A 300 -10.62 -16.81 9.48
CA GLU A 300 -10.57 -15.61 10.33
C GLU A 300 -10.83 -14.35 9.52
N PRO A 301 -11.22 -13.23 10.16
CA PRO A 301 -11.34 -11.94 9.46
C PRO A 301 -10.02 -11.55 8.81
N ALA A 302 -10.09 -10.99 7.61
CA ALA A 302 -8.90 -10.57 6.89
C ALA A 302 -8.74 -9.06 6.95
N ARG A 303 -7.54 -8.59 7.34
CA ARG A 303 -7.14 -7.19 7.33
C ARG A 303 -6.06 -6.95 6.29
N TYR A 304 -6.16 -5.84 5.57
CA TYR A 304 -5.07 -5.34 4.76
C TYR A 304 -4.86 -3.84 4.98
N LEU A 305 -3.59 -3.44 4.97
CA LEU A 305 -3.15 -2.05 4.94
C LEU A 305 -2.83 -1.68 3.49
N ALA A 306 -3.38 -0.59 2.99
CA ALA A 306 -3.06 -0.06 1.67
C ALA A 306 -2.33 1.28 1.81
N LEU A 307 -1.11 1.33 1.31
CA LEU A 307 -0.27 2.54 1.24
C LEU A 307 -0.17 2.99 -0.21
N ARG A 308 -0.43 4.26 -0.47
CA ARG A 308 -0.54 4.75 -1.83
C ARG A 308 -0.26 6.24 -1.96
N TRP A 309 -0.08 6.69 -3.20
CA TRP A 309 -0.20 8.09 -3.56
C TRP A 309 -1.64 8.57 -3.31
N ASN A 310 -1.79 9.84 -2.94
CA ASN A 310 -3.07 10.51 -2.77
C ASN A 310 -3.72 10.36 -1.38
N ASN A 311 -3.51 11.38 -0.58
CA ASN A 311 -4.19 11.59 0.70
C ASN A 311 -5.62 12.12 0.45
N TRP A 312 -6.53 11.88 1.40
CA TRP A 312 -7.90 12.40 1.34
C TRP A 312 -8.02 13.84 1.85
N ARG A 313 -7.04 14.33 2.63
CA ARG A 313 -7.01 15.68 3.18
C ARG A 313 -6.19 16.62 2.31
N PHE A 314 -5.01 16.17 1.88
CA PHE A 314 -4.10 16.97 1.05
C PHE A 314 -4.17 16.48 -0.39
N LYS A 315 -4.67 17.36 -1.28
CA LYS A 315 -4.83 17.03 -2.69
C LYS A 315 -3.46 16.91 -3.36
N SER A 316 -3.19 15.76 -3.98
CA SER A 316 -2.08 15.62 -4.91
C SER A 316 -2.45 16.16 -6.30
N VAL A 317 -1.45 16.33 -7.16
CA VAL A 317 -1.62 16.86 -8.53
C VAL A 317 -2.41 15.90 -9.42
N MET A 318 -2.40 14.61 -9.10
CA MET A 318 -3.05 13.58 -9.90
C MET A 318 -4.51 13.39 -9.47
N LYS A 319 -5.42 13.46 -10.44
CA LYS A 319 -6.79 12.98 -10.23
C LYS A 319 -6.75 11.45 -10.16
N SER A 320 -7.04 10.87 -8.99
CA SER A 320 -7.42 9.48 -8.99
C SER A 320 -8.81 9.34 -9.61
N SER A 321 -9.04 8.31 -10.41
CA SER A 321 -10.35 7.98 -10.96
C SER A 321 -11.44 7.77 -9.89
N GLY A 322 -11.07 7.75 -8.60
CA GLY A 322 -11.97 7.64 -7.46
C GLY A 322 -12.39 8.96 -6.81
N GLU A 323 -11.80 10.10 -7.20
CA GLU A 323 -12.12 11.39 -6.54
C GLU A 323 -13.59 11.82 -6.72
N ASN A 324 -14.25 11.40 -7.79
CA ASN A 324 -15.66 11.70 -8.06
C ASN A 324 -16.62 10.56 -7.66
N GLY A 325 -16.18 9.63 -6.80
CA GLY A 325 -17.01 8.47 -6.43
C GLY A 325 -17.11 7.39 -7.51
N ALA A 326 -16.47 7.54 -8.67
CA ALA A 326 -16.56 6.58 -9.78
C ALA A 326 -16.16 5.16 -9.38
N SER A 327 -15.21 5.00 -8.47
CA SER A 327 -14.82 3.68 -7.95
C SER A 327 -15.88 3.00 -7.07
N TYR A 328 -16.93 3.70 -6.67
CA TYR A 328 -18.11 3.18 -5.94
C TYR A 328 -19.37 3.18 -6.78
N THR A 329 -19.31 3.70 -7.98
CA THR A 329 -20.43 3.74 -8.92
C THR A 329 -20.37 2.53 -9.84
N SER A 330 -21.52 1.89 -10.05
CA SER A 330 -21.64 0.73 -10.96
C SER A 330 -21.15 1.07 -12.37
N LEU A 331 -20.53 0.09 -13.03
CA LEU A 331 -20.23 0.15 -14.46
C LEU A 331 -21.45 0.50 -15.32
N LYS A 332 -22.63 0.01 -14.96
CA LYS A 332 -23.90 0.32 -15.64
C LYS A 332 -24.25 1.82 -15.63
N LEU A 333 -23.72 2.54 -14.67
CA LEU A 333 -23.92 3.98 -14.49
C LEU A 333 -22.68 4.80 -14.89
N GLY A 334 -21.77 4.21 -15.65
CA GLY A 334 -20.53 4.86 -16.08
C GLY A 334 -19.44 4.96 -15.01
N GLY A 335 -19.56 4.19 -13.93
CA GLY A 335 -18.55 4.08 -12.89
C GLY A 335 -17.51 2.99 -13.13
N ASN A 336 -16.84 2.56 -12.06
CA ASN A 336 -15.71 1.63 -12.10
C ASN A 336 -15.92 0.41 -11.17
N GLN A 337 -17.14 0.14 -10.72
CA GLN A 337 -17.47 -0.97 -9.82
C GLN A 337 -18.34 -2.02 -10.51
N ILE A 338 -17.98 -3.29 -10.35
CA ILE A 338 -18.78 -4.45 -10.78
C ILE A 338 -19.70 -4.79 -9.62
N GLU A 339 -21.01 -4.77 -9.86
CA GLU A 339 -21.99 -5.20 -8.86
C GLU A 339 -22.02 -6.73 -8.78
N PHE A 340 -22.43 -7.29 -7.63
CA PHE A 340 -22.44 -8.74 -7.42
C PHE A 340 -23.32 -9.49 -8.45
N GLU A 341 -24.38 -8.87 -8.92
CA GLU A 341 -25.24 -9.43 -9.98
C GLU A 341 -24.59 -9.45 -11.37
N ASP A 342 -23.51 -8.68 -11.57
CA ASP A 342 -22.78 -8.55 -12.84
C ASP A 342 -21.45 -9.30 -12.85
N GLU A 343 -21.12 -9.91 -11.72
CA GLU A 343 -19.88 -10.64 -11.52
C GLU A 343 -19.89 -11.95 -12.32
N ASN A 344 -18.69 -12.37 -12.78
CA ASN A 344 -18.53 -13.68 -13.40
C ASN A 344 -18.86 -14.79 -12.37
N PRO A 345 -19.90 -15.61 -12.61
CA PRO A 345 -20.31 -16.67 -11.68
C PRO A 345 -19.20 -17.69 -11.35
N ALA A 346 -18.18 -17.82 -12.20
CA ALA A 346 -17.06 -18.71 -11.95
C ALA A 346 -16.23 -18.25 -10.74
N GLN A 347 -16.06 -16.93 -10.55
CA GLN A 347 -15.33 -16.38 -9.40
C GLN A 347 -16.05 -16.71 -8.08
N HIS A 348 -17.37 -16.57 -8.04
CA HIS A 348 -18.15 -16.93 -6.87
C HIS A 348 -18.06 -18.45 -6.55
N ARG A 349 -18.16 -19.32 -7.57
CA ARG A 349 -18.03 -20.78 -7.36
C ARG A 349 -16.64 -21.16 -6.83
N GLU A 350 -15.59 -20.56 -7.37
CA GLU A 350 -14.22 -20.76 -6.89
C GLU A 350 -14.07 -20.32 -5.44
N PHE A 351 -14.63 -19.15 -5.09
CA PHE A 351 -14.61 -18.64 -3.73
C PHE A 351 -15.31 -19.58 -2.75
N VAL A 352 -16.53 -20.06 -3.08
CA VAL A 352 -17.27 -21.02 -2.23
C VAL A 352 -16.44 -22.26 -1.96
N ALA A 353 -15.87 -22.86 -3.01
CA ALA A 353 -15.02 -24.05 -2.86
C ALA A 353 -13.79 -23.81 -1.98
N GLU A 354 -13.19 -22.62 -2.03
CA GLU A 354 -12.06 -22.25 -1.16
C GLU A 354 -12.46 -22.08 0.30
N VAL A 355 -13.56 -21.39 0.54
CA VAL A 355 -14.09 -21.16 1.89
C VAL A 355 -14.43 -22.49 2.56
N GLU A 356 -15.07 -23.40 1.85
CA GLU A 356 -15.40 -24.74 2.36
C GLU A 356 -14.15 -25.56 2.68
N ARG A 357 -13.11 -25.50 1.84
CA ARG A 357 -11.82 -26.15 2.12
C ARG A 357 -11.13 -25.61 3.38
N SER A 358 -11.37 -24.35 3.74
CA SER A 358 -10.87 -23.75 4.98
C SER A 358 -11.70 -24.08 6.23
N GLY A 359 -12.82 -24.82 6.07
CA GLY A 359 -13.76 -25.15 7.14
C GLY A 359 -14.73 -24.03 7.49
N ALA A 360 -14.75 -22.94 6.71
CA ALA A 360 -15.67 -21.83 6.88
C ALA A 360 -16.92 -21.97 5.98
N LYS A 361 -17.88 -21.05 6.15
CA LYS A 361 -19.09 -20.99 5.33
C LYS A 361 -19.13 -19.71 4.51
N CYS A 362 -19.59 -19.81 3.27
CA CYS A 362 -19.88 -18.64 2.45
C CYS A 362 -20.96 -17.76 3.09
N GLN A 363 -20.69 -16.47 3.24
CA GLN A 363 -21.61 -15.47 3.78
C GLN A 363 -22.16 -14.54 2.69
N MET A 364 -21.88 -14.84 1.41
CA MET A 364 -22.27 -14.00 0.28
C MET A 364 -23.69 -14.29 -0.25
N CYS A 365 -24.35 -15.34 0.23
CA CYS A 365 -25.64 -15.79 -0.33
C CYS A 365 -26.77 -14.74 -0.23
N ASP A 366 -26.69 -13.80 0.73
CA ASP A 366 -27.65 -12.69 0.83
C ASP A 366 -27.39 -11.56 -0.19
N TYR A 367 -26.24 -11.57 -0.84
CA TYR A 367 -25.76 -10.49 -1.72
C TYR A 367 -25.53 -10.94 -3.15
N TYR A 368 -25.23 -12.22 -3.34
CA TYR A 368 -24.99 -12.80 -4.65
C TYR A 368 -26.29 -13.43 -5.16
N PRO A 369 -26.92 -12.89 -6.22
CA PRO A 369 -28.26 -13.31 -6.64
C PRO A 369 -28.40 -14.78 -7.04
N GLN A 370 -27.28 -15.38 -7.47
CA GLN A 370 -27.26 -16.80 -7.91
C GLN A 370 -26.92 -17.77 -6.77
N CYS A 371 -26.68 -17.29 -5.56
CA CYS A 371 -26.47 -18.11 -4.37
C CYS A 371 -27.82 -18.54 -3.83
N PRO A 372 -28.00 -19.80 -3.40
CA PRO A 372 -29.26 -20.24 -2.75
C PRO A 372 -29.54 -19.36 -1.53
N LYS A 373 -30.73 -18.77 -1.46
CA LYS A 373 -31.13 -17.94 -0.32
C LYS A 373 -31.22 -18.79 0.94
N LYS A 374 -30.80 -18.26 2.09
CA LYS A 374 -31.11 -18.78 3.41
C LYS A 374 -32.64 -18.86 3.56
N GLY A 375 -33.22 -20.02 3.46
CA GLY A 375 -34.69 -20.25 3.49
C GLY A 375 -35.06 -21.57 2.90
N ALA A 376 -34.18 -22.19 2.13
CA ALA A 376 -34.30 -23.59 1.75
C ALA A 376 -33.61 -24.49 2.81
N GLU A 377 -33.76 -24.14 4.08
CA GLU A 377 -33.22 -24.89 5.22
C GLU A 377 -34.11 -26.07 5.55
N GLN A 378 -34.39 -26.94 4.63
CA GLN A 378 -34.85 -28.30 4.98
C GLN A 378 -34.61 -29.22 3.78
N GLY A 379 -33.43 -29.63 3.58
CA GLY A 379 -33.05 -30.65 2.60
C GLY A 379 -31.57 -30.56 2.37
N ALA A 380 -30.87 -31.56 2.80
CA ALA A 380 -29.44 -31.72 2.71
C ALA A 380 -28.83 -31.15 1.43
N ASP A 381 -27.66 -30.47 1.58
CA ASP A 381 -26.77 -30.07 0.50
C ASP A 381 -27.22 -28.89 -0.38
N ALA A 382 -27.59 -27.77 0.22
CA ALA A 382 -27.68 -26.52 -0.53
C ALA A 382 -26.27 -25.99 -0.81
N GLN A 383 -25.62 -26.58 -1.76
CA GLN A 383 -24.41 -26.05 -2.40
C GLN A 383 -24.74 -24.73 -3.12
N CYS A 384 -23.91 -23.71 -2.99
CA CYS A 384 -23.91 -22.55 -3.88
C CYS A 384 -23.47 -22.96 -5.30
N ALA A 385 -24.03 -24.01 -5.84
CA ALA A 385 -23.75 -24.51 -7.18
C ALA A 385 -24.98 -24.26 -8.05
N ALA A 386 -24.92 -23.25 -8.91
CA ALA A 386 -25.87 -23.13 -10.00
C ALA A 386 -25.65 -24.25 -11.02
N PRO A 387 -26.69 -24.87 -11.54
CA PRO A 387 -26.53 -25.83 -12.63
C PRO A 387 -26.06 -25.12 -13.88
N VAL A 388 -25.03 -25.67 -14.48
CA VAL A 388 -24.58 -25.31 -15.83
C VAL A 388 -25.64 -25.82 -16.81
N LYS A 389 -26.28 -24.92 -17.54
CA LYS A 389 -26.87 -25.19 -18.84
C LYS A 389 -26.26 -24.28 -19.86
#